data_b3e25f1f915b88c9550215d363d996bc
#
_entry.id   b3e25f1f915b88c9550215d363d996bc
#
_cell.length_a   1.000
_cell.length_b   1.000
_cell.length_c   1.000
_cell.angle_alpha   90.00
_cell.angle_beta   90.00
_cell.angle_gamma   90.00
#
_symmetry.space_group_name_H-M   'P 1'
#
loop_
_entity.id
_entity.type
_entity.pdbx_description
1 polymer ?
#
loop_
_entity_poly.entity_id
_entity_poly.type
_entity_poly.pdbx_seq_one_letter_code
_entity_poly.pdbx_strand_id
1 'polypeptide(L)'
;MKRKEFLTSACTLGMCLCAGFSFLSSGTLSANSDETKKKESDWRLEFIHKRFAKLLESMDSTIDREAKNKILESVGRACAKENADSWKKFKDNLEGFLDEMKRLWAERTEYHKETKTIRVFGKKQESCFCPFVDRLITPKDFCSCSIGFHKEAFETILGKAVDVKIEESILRGGERCSFVINVM
;
A
#
# COMPACT_ATOMS: atom_id res chain seq x y z
N MET A 1 22.54 11.89 -15.27
CA MET A 1 22.27 13.26 -14.77
C MET A 1 21.49 13.15 -13.49
N LYS A 2 22.07 13.60 -12.38
CA LYS A 2 21.49 13.43 -11.03
C LYS A 2 20.45 14.53 -10.75
N ARG A 3 19.27 14.13 -10.31
CA ARG A 3 18.06 14.96 -10.06
C ARG A 3 18.23 16.09 -9.01
N LYS A 4 19.43 16.32 -8.48
CA LYS A 4 19.70 17.29 -7.40
C LYS A 4 20.22 18.66 -7.88
N GLU A 5 20.49 18.86 -9.16
CA GLU A 5 21.11 20.10 -9.65
C GLU A 5 20.13 21.11 -10.25
N PHE A 6 18.82 20.82 -10.25
CA PHE A 6 17.82 21.72 -10.86
C PHE A 6 17.15 22.71 -9.89
N LEU A 7 17.43 22.65 -8.60
CA LEU A 7 16.74 23.48 -7.59
C LEU A 7 17.60 24.57 -6.94
N THR A 8 18.84 24.77 -7.35
CA THR A 8 19.73 25.77 -6.71
C THR A 8 20.02 27.00 -7.58
N SER A 9 19.36 27.18 -8.71
CA SER A 9 19.70 28.29 -9.65
C SER A 9 18.63 29.39 -9.80
N ALA A 10 17.71 29.56 -8.87
CA ALA A 10 16.62 30.53 -8.97
C ALA A 10 16.48 31.53 -7.81
N CYS A 11 17.53 31.74 -7.00
CA CYS A 11 17.48 32.74 -5.94
C CYS A 11 18.75 33.55 -5.82
N THR A 12 19.13 34.25 -6.89
CA THR A 12 20.05 35.39 -6.81
C THR A 12 19.65 36.38 -7.92
N LEU A 13 18.94 37.43 -7.54
CA LEU A 13 18.92 38.78 -8.06
C LEU A 13 17.56 39.43 -7.79
N GLY A 14 17.51 40.37 -6.90
CA GLY A 14 16.35 41.22 -6.70
C GLY A 14 16.26 41.88 -5.32
N MET A 15 17.34 42.61 -4.89
CA MET A 15 17.18 43.66 -3.90
C MET A 15 16.33 44.78 -4.48
N CYS A 16 15.20 45.09 -3.85
CA CYS A 16 14.61 46.41 -3.92
C CYS A 16 14.15 46.84 -2.54
N LEU A 17 14.84 47.86 -2.05
CA LEU A 17 14.50 48.71 -0.94
C LEU A 17 13.19 49.48 -1.25
N CYS A 18 12.23 49.49 -0.33
CA CYS A 18 11.32 50.61 -0.16
C CYS A 18 11.04 50.78 1.34
N ALA A 19 11.50 51.92 1.81
CA ALA A 19 11.28 52.42 3.17
C ALA A 19 9.84 52.94 3.36
N GLY A 20 9.31 52.72 4.57
CA GLY A 20 8.47 53.69 5.25
C GLY A 20 6.98 53.75 4.85
N PHE A 21 6.14 53.24 5.71
CA PHE A 21 4.99 54.04 6.18
C PHE A 21 4.42 53.34 7.45
N SER A 22 4.61 54.01 8.59
CA SER A 22 3.95 53.64 9.84
C SER A 22 2.49 54.13 9.80
N PHE A 23 1.55 53.25 9.99
CA PHE A 23 0.22 53.60 10.47
C PHE A 23 -0.23 52.62 11.56
N LEU A 24 -0.31 53.13 12.76
CA LEU A 24 -0.99 52.52 13.89
C LEU A 24 -2.49 52.35 13.56
N SER A 25 -2.98 51.12 13.62
CA SER A 25 -4.38 50.86 13.84
C SER A 25 -4.53 49.55 14.58
N SER A 26 -4.91 49.70 15.84
CA SER A 26 -5.33 48.61 16.72
C SER A 26 -6.62 48.01 16.17
N GLY A 27 -6.56 46.82 15.64
CA GLY A 27 -7.67 46.02 15.23
C GLY A 27 -7.37 44.57 15.50
N THR A 28 -7.86 44.07 16.63
CA THR A 28 -7.88 42.63 16.95
C THR A 28 -8.82 41.94 15.94
N LEU A 29 -8.28 41.49 14.85
CA LEU A 29 -8.93 40.52 13.96
C LEU A 29 -8.47 39.13 14.38
N SER A 30 -9.29 38.50 15.23
CA SER A 30 -9.26 37.07 15.47
C SER A 30 -9.57 36.38 14.12
N ALA A 31 -8.56 36.05 13.38
CA ALA A 31 -8.70 35.20 12.22
C ALA A 31 -8.82 33.76 12.70
N ASN A 32 -10.06 33.34 12.97
CA ASN A 32 -10.44 31.94 12.96
C ASN A 32 -10.30 31.44 11.52
N SER A 33 -9.09 31.04 11.15
CA SER A 33 -8.87 30.25 9.94
C SER A 33 -8.96 28.76 10.28
N ASP A 34 -10.13 28.35 10.75
CA ASP A 34 -10.59 26.97 10.66
C ASP A 34 -11.11 26.75 9.24
N GLU A 35 -10.23 26.97 8.27
CA GLU A 35 -10.41 26.41 6.95
C GLU A 35 -10.26 24.90 7.07
N THR A 36 -11.39 24.22 7.22
CA THR A 36 -11.57 22.83 6.78
C THR A 36 -11.04 22.76 5.36
N LYS A 37 -9.77 22.41 5.21
CA LYS A 37 -9.20 21.94 3.94
C LYS A 37 -10.00 20.72 3.55
N LYS A 38 -11.12 20.93 2.87
CA LYS A 38 -11.84 19.91 2.11
C LYS A 38 -10.75 19.27 1.25
N LYS A 39 -10.40 18.04 1.59
CA LYS A 39 -9.34 17.27 0.92
C LYS A 39 -9.79 17.19 -0.54
N GLU A 40 -9.26 18.04 -1.38
CA GLU A 40 -9.53 18.05 -2.81
C GLU A 40 -9.16 16.65 -3.28
N SER A 41 -10.16 15.87 -3.70
CA SER A 41 -9.91 14.50 -4.11
C SER A 41 -8.92 14.56 -5.26
N ASP A 42 -7.79 13.90 -5.12
CA ASP A 42 -6.81 13.84 -6.20
C ASP A 42 -7.47 13.14 -7.40
N TRP A 43 -7.96 13.94 -8.35
CA TRP A 43 -8.62 13.44 -9.57
C TRP A 43 -7.77 12.40 -10.32
N ARG A 44 -6.44 12.46 -10.15
CA ARG A 44 -5.51 11.50 -10.76
C ARG A 44 -5.67 10.12 -10.14
N LEU A 45 -5.80 10.06 -8.82
CA LEU A 45 -6.02 8.81 -8.10
C LEU A 45 -7.38 8.21 -8.48
N GLU A 46 -8.43 9.02 -8.51
CA GLU A 46 -9.75 8.60 -8.96
C GLU A 46 -9.74 8.09 -10.41
N PHE A 47 -9.03 8.80 -11.29
CA PHE A 47 -8.86 8.39 -12.68
C PHE A 47 -8.14 7.04 -12.79
N ILE A 48 -7.04 6.84 -12.02
CA ILE A 48 -6.28 5.58 -11.98
C ILE A 48 -7.19 4.45 -11.51
N HIS A 49 -7.91 4.63 -10.41
CA HIS A 49 -8.82 3.61 -9.87
C HIS A 49 -9.87 3.17 -10.91
N LYS A 50 -10.52 4.13 -11.58
CA LYS A 50 -11.53 3.83 -12.62
C LYS A 50 -10.93 3.07 -13.81
N ARG A 51 -9.75 3.47 -14.29
CA ARG A 51 -9.09 2.80 -15.41
C ARG A 51 -8.60 1.41 -15.04
N PHE A 52 -8.07 1.27 -13.83
CA PHE A 52 -7.61 -0.01 -13.30
C PHE A 52 -8.78 -0.99 -13.10
N ALA A 53 -9.88 -0.54 -12.51
CA ALA A 53 -11.09 -1.35 -12.38
C ALA A 53 -11.58 -1.83 -13.75
N LYS A 54 -11.61 -0.94 -14.75
CA LYS A 54 -12.00 -1.29 -16.12
C LYS A 54 -11.07 -2.30 -16.79
N LEU A 55 -9.76 -2.19 -16.53
CA LEU A 55 -8.79 -3.19 -17.00
C LEU A 55 -9.11 -4.58 -16.43
N LEU A 56 -9.34 -4.66 -15.11
CA LEU A 56 -9.68 -5.92 -14.44
C LEU A 56 -10.98 -6.55 -14.97
N GLU A 57 -12.02 -5.74 -15.19
CA GLU A 57 -13.26 -6.19 -15.81
C GLU A 57 -13.04 -6.69 -17.25
N SER A 58 -12.18 -6.00 -18.02
CA SER A 58 -11.87 -6.42 -19.39
C SER A 58 -11.13 -7.76 -19.43
N MET A 59 -10.28 -8.02 -18.42
CA MET A 59 -9.63 -9.33 -18.27
C MET A 59 -10.66 -10.45 -18.07
N ASP A 60 -11.75 -10.22 -17.31
CA ASP A 60 -12.79 -11.22 -17.08
C ASP A 60 -13.51 -11.65 -18.36
N SER A 61 -13.61 -10.76 -19.35
CA SER A 61 -14.23 -11.06 -20.64
C SER A 61 -13.25 -11.62 -21.68
N THR A 62 -11.94 -11.56 -21.43
CA THR A 62 -10.92 -11.85 -22.44
C THR A 62 -10.12 -13.12 -22.15
N ILE A 63 -9.88 -13.41 -20.87
CA ILE A 63 -9.07 -14.55 -20.44
C ILE A 63 -9.81 -15.36 -19.37
N ASP A 64 -9.43 -16.64 -19.23
CA ASP A 64 -9.99 -17.48 -18.18
C ASP A 64 -9.51 -17.06 -16.78
N ARG A 65 -10.23 -17.55 -15.77
CA ARG A 65 -9.98 -17.22 -14.36
C ARG A 65 -8.58 -17.66 -13.88
N GLU A 66 -8.07 -18.77 -14.41
CA GLU A 66 -6.76 -19.27 -14.01
C GLU A 66 -5.66 -18.35 -14.54
N ALA A 67 -5.74 -17.96 -15.79
CA ALA A 67 -4.82 -17.00 -16.42
C ALA A 67 -4.85 -15.65 -15.69
N LYS A 68 -6.04 -15.13 -15.38
CA LYS A 68 -6.20 -13.90 -14.59
C LYS A 68 -5.52 -14.02 -13.22
N ASN A 69 -5.74 -15.11 -12.50
CA ASN A 69 -5.12 -15.32 -11.18
C ASN A 69 -3.58 -15.39 -11.26
N LYS A 70 -3.02 -16.03 -12.29
CA LYS A 70 -1.58 -16.07 -12.53
C LYS A 70 -1.00 -14.68 -12.78
N ILE A 71 -1.71 -13.86 -13.56
CA ILE A 71 -1.30 -12.46 -13.80
C ILE A 71 -1.33 -11.68 -12.49
N LEU A 72 -2.41 -11.77 -11.71
CA LEU A 72 -2.53 -11.06 -10.44
C LEU A 72 -1.48 -11.53 -9.43
N GLU A 73 -1.19 -12.83 -9.35
CA GLU A 73 -0.11 -13.35 -8.52
C GLU A 73 1.25 -12.77 -8.95
N SER A 74 1.52 -12.71 -10.25
CA SER A 74 2.75 -12.12 -10.79
C SER A 74 2.89 -10.64 -10.42
N VAL A 75 1.80 -9.87 -10.52
CA VAL A 75 1.76 -8.45 -10.10
C VAL A 75 2.05 -8.33 -8.61
N GLY A 76 1.45 -9.18 -7.78
CA GLY A 76 1.72 -9.21 -6.34
C GLY A 76 3.17 -9.51 -6.01
N ARG A 77 3.77 -10.49 -6.69
CA ARG A 77 5.20 -10.81 -6.55
C ARG A 77 6.09 -9.62 -6.95
N ALA A 78 5.77 -8.94 -8.03
CA ALA A 78 6.52 -7.76 -8.46
C ALA A 78 6.45 -6.64 -7.40
N CYS A 79 5.25 -6.35 -6.88
CA CYS A 79 5.06 -5.39 -5.80
C CYS A 79 5.87 -5.75 -4.54
N ALA A 80 5.91 -7.04 -4.18
CA ALA A 80 6.70 -7.52 -3.07
C ALA A 80 8.21 -7.32 -3.28
N LYS A 81 8.72 -7.55 -4.48
CA LYS A 81 10.14 -7.38 -4.83
C LYS A 81 10.63 -5.94 -4.66
N GLU A 82 9.77 -4.94 -4.88
CA GLU A 82 10.10 -3.54 -4.62
C GLU A 82 10.45 -3.28 -3.14
N ASN A 83 9.94 -4.13 -2.24
CA ASN A 83 10.21 -4.08 -0.81
C ASN A 83 11.24 -5.12 -0.33
N ALA A 84 11.80 -5.92 -1.23
CA ALA A 84 12.65 -7.07 -0.88
C ALA A 84 13.85 -6.71 -0.01
N ASP A 85 14.48 -5.55 -0.22
CA ASP A 85 15.64 -5.13 0.59
C ASP A 85 15.27 -4.91 2.05
N SER A 86 14.05 -4.50 2.36
CA SER A 86 13.58 -4.35 3.73
C SER A 86 13.34 -5.69 4.43
N TRP A 87 13.13 -6.77 3.67
CA TRP A 87 12.86 -8.12 4.21
C TRP A 87 14.08 -9.03 4.26
N LYS A 88 15.07 -8.82 3.40
CA LYS A 88 16.31 -9.62 3.36
C LYS A 88 17.00 -9.69 4.73
N LYS A 89 16.88 -8.65 5.55
CA LYS A 89 17.39 -8.63 6.93
C LYS A 89 16.78 -9.71 7.84
N PHE A 90 15.62 -10.25 7.48
CA PHE A 90 14.94 -11.30 8.22
C PHE A 90 15.13 -12.69 7.62
N LYS A 91 16.07 -12.86 6.66
CA LYS A 91 16.35 -14.17 6.09
C LYS A 91 16.67 -15.16 7.22
N ASP A 92 16.03 -16.34 7.18
CA ASP A 92 16.11 -17.38 8.19
C ASP A 92 15.65 -16.98 9.61
N ASN A 93 14.99 -15.82 9.74
CA ASN A 93 14.45 -15.31 11.00
C ASN A 93 12.93 -15.01 10.85
N LEU A 94 12.13 -16.07 10.84
CA LEU A 94 10.68 -15.97 10.73
C LEU A 94 10.06 -15.18 11.88
N GLU A 95 10.51 -15.41 13.12
CA GLU A 95 9.93 -14.74 14.30
C GLU A 95 10.13 -13.22 14.21
N GLY A 96 11.34 -12.77 13.89
CA GLY A 96 11.62 -11.35 13.67
C GLY A 96 10.79 -10.73 12.54
N PHE A 97 10.54 -11.49 11.48
CA PHE A 97 9.67 -11.03 10.40
C PHE A 97 8.20 -10.91 10.82
N LEU A 98 7.68 -11.89 11.55
CA LEU A 98 6.32 -11.84 12.08
C LEU A 98 6.12 -10.68 13.07
N ASP A 99 7.13 -10.36 13.88
CA ASP A 99 7.12 -9.20 14.77
C ASP A 99 7.10 -7.89 13.96
N GLU A 100 7.88 -7.80 12.89
CA GLU A 100 7.84 -6.63 12.00
C GLU A 100 6.48 -6.48 11.33
N MET A 101 5.82 -7.56 10.90
CA MET A 101 4.47 -7.50 10.37
C MET A 101 3.48 -6.97 11.41
N LYS A 102 3.58 -7.38 12.68
CA LYS A 102 2.75 -6.85 13.78
C LYS A 102 3.00 -5.36 14.00
N ARG A 103 4.24 -4.92 13.91
CA ARG A 103 4.57 -3.50 14.02
C ARG A 103 3.94 -2.67 12.89
N LEU A 104 3.94 -3.19 11.66
CA LEU A 104 3.50 -2.45 10.48
C LEU A 104 1.98 -2.48 10.28
N TRP A 105 1.38 -3.67 10.20
CA TRP A 105 0.00 -3.80 9.77
C TRP A 105 -0.78 -4.96 10.38
N ALA A 106 -0.12 -6.03 10.86
CA ALA A 106 -0.82 -7.15 11.47
C ALA A 106 -1.25 -6.83 12.91
N GLU A 107 -2.40 -7.32 13.31
CA GLU A 107 -2.85 -7.30 14.70
C GLU A 107 -2.23 -8.46 15.47
N ARG A 108 -2.19 -9.63 14.83
CA ARG A 108 -1.59 -10.83 15.40
C ARG A 108 -1.07 -11.76 14.30
N THR A 109 -0.14 -12.62 14.71
CA THR A 109 0.39 -13.71 13.88
C THR A 109 0.41 -14.99 14.72
N GLU A 110 0.19 -16.14 14.09
CA GLU A 110 0.23 -17.45 14.70
C GLU A 110 1.14 -18.35 13.87
N TYR A 111 2.02 -19.11 14.50
CA TYR A 111 2.85 -20.09 13.80
C TYR A 111 2.72 -21.47 14.46
N HIS A 112 2.13 -22.40 13.73
CA HIS A 112 1.97 -23.80 14.11
C HIS A 112 3.11 -24.62 13.51
N LYS A 113 4.14 -24.89 14.31
CA LYS A 113 5.39 -25.56 13.85
C LYS A 113 5.12 -26.97 13.33
N GLU A 114 4.21 -27.72 13.95
CA GLU A 114 3.86 -29.09 13.59
C GLU A 114 3.25 -29.19 12.18
N THR A 115 2.36 -28.29 11.85
CA THR A 115 1.68 -28.22 10.55
C THR A 115 2.40 -27.31 9.56
N LYS A 116 3.46 -26.63 9.98
CA LYS A 116 4.20 -25.62 9.22
C LYS A 116 3.27 -24.52 8.66
N THR A 117 2.24 -24.18 9.41
CA THR A 117 1.23 -23.21 8.99
C THR A 117 1.40 -21.90 9.75
N ILE A 118 1.44 -20.81 9.01
CA ILE A 118 1.49 -19.46 9.56
C ILE A 118 0.15 -18.78 9.24
N ARG A 119 -0.45 -18.14 10.23
CA ARG A 119 -1.65 -17.31 10.03
C ARG A 119 -1.32 -15.87 10.37
N VAL A 120 -1.73 -14.96 9.52
CA VAL A 120 -1.52 -13.53 9.69
C VAL A 120 -2.87 -12.83 9.65
N PHE A 121 -3.17 -12.07 10.69
CA PHE A 121 -4.41 -11.30 10.82
C PHE A 121 -4.07 -9.82 10.80
N GLY A 122 -4.52 -9.10 9.78
CA GLY A 122 -4.36 -7.65 9.70
C GLY A 122 -5.19 -6.92 10.76
N LYS A 123 -4.82 -5.69 11.05
CA LYS A 123 -5.64 -4.78 11.87
C LYS A 123 -6.98 -4.54 11.19
N LYS A 124 -8.05 -4.40 11.96
CA LYS A 124 -9.35 -3.96 11.43
C LYS A 124 -9.24 -2.54 10.89
N GLN A 125 -9.78 -2.31 9.71
CA GLN A 125 -9.76 -0.99 9.08
C GLN A 125 -10.87 -0.86 8.01
N GLU A 126 -11.27 0.37 7.75
CA GLU A 126 -12.36 0.65 6.81
C GLU A 126 -11.93 0.62 5.34
N SER A 127 -10.65 0.82 5.05
CA SER A 127 -10.10 0.87 3.70
C SER A 127 -9.03 -0.19 3.47
N CYS A 128 -8.83 -0.59 2.22
CA CYS A 128 -7.74 -1.47 1.84
C CYS A 128 -6.39 -0.77 2.00
N PHE A 129 -5.37 -1.53 2.38
CA PHE A 129 -4.00 -1.04 2.49
C PHE A 129 -3.39 -0.71 1.12
N CYS A 130 -3.85 -1.39 0.08
CA CYS A 130 -3.37 -1.23 -1.28
C CYS A 130 -3.89 0.08 -1.89
N PRO A 131 -2.99 0.97 -2.38
CA PRO A 131 -3.41 2.24 -2.97
C PRO A 131 -4.14 2.09 -4.32
N PHE A 132 -4.06 0.93 -4.97
CA PHE A 132 -4.81 0.63 -6.20
C PHE A 132 -6.27 0.29 -5.96
N VAL A 133 -6.69 0.13 -4.69
CA VAL A 133 -8.02 -0.35 -4.35
C VAL A 133 -8.91 0.81 -3.93
N ASP A 134 -9.95 1.05 -4.71
CA ASP A 134 -11.16 1.71 -4.29
C ASP A 134 -12.24 0.63 -4.06
N ARG A 135 -12.71 0.48 -2.81
CA ARG A 135 -13.68 -0.56 -2.42
C ARG A 135 -14.99 -0.50 -3.20
N LEU A 136 -15.35 0.66 -3.75
CA LEU A 136 -16.62 0.86 -4.45
C LEU A 136 -16.59 0.35 -5.89
N ILE A 137 -15.41 0.35 -6.52
CA ILE A 137 -15.29 0.08 -7.96
C ILE A 137 -14.30 -1.05 -8.30
N THR A 138 -13.35 -1.38 -7.42
CA THR A 138 -12.36 -2.42 -7.70
C THR A 138 -12.99 -3.81 -7.62
N PRO A 139 -12.87 -4.67 -8.64
CA PRO A 139 -13.34 -6.05 -8.60
C PRO A 139 -12.73 -6.84 -7.43
N LYS A 140 -13.58 -7.63 -6.75
CA LYS A 140 -13.22 -8.34 -5.51
C LYS A 140 -12.12 -9.39 -5.66
N ASP A 141 -11.94 -9.91 -6.85
CA ASP A 141 -10.91 -10.90 -7.18
C ASP A 141 -9.50 -10.30 -7.29
N PHE A 142 -9.37 -8.98 -7.40
CA PHE A 142 -8.07 -8.30 -7.36
C PHE A 142 -7.26 -8.65 -6.10
N CYS A 143 -7.91 -9.02 -4.99
CA CYS A 143 -7.21 -9.51 -3.80
C CYS A 143 -6.30 -10.72 -4.07
N SER A 144 -6.48 -11.47 -5.17
CA SER A 144 -5.58 -12.55 -5.56
C SER A 144 -4.13 -12.08 -5.77
N CYS A 145 -3.92 -10.80 -6.04
CA CYS A 145 -2.59 -10.19 -6.09
C CYS A 145 -1.85 -10.31 -4.71
N SER A 146 -2.58 -10.22 -3.59
CA SER A 146 -1.99 -10.38 -2.27
C SER A 146 -1.41 -11.79 -2.03
N ILE A 147 -1.89 -12.81 -2.73
CA ILE A 147 -1.32 -14.15 -2.69
C ILE A 147 0.12 -14.10 -3.18
N GLY A 148 0.36 -13.49 -4.34
CA GLY A 148 1.71 -13.34 -4.90
C GLY A 148 2.62 -12.50 -4.01
N PHE A 149 2.09 -11.43 -3.41
CA PHE A 149 2.84 -10.60 -2.48
C PHE A 149 3.34 -11.41 -1.27
N HIS A 150 2.46 -12.16 -0.63
CA HIS A 150 2.84 -12.97 0.53
C HIS A 150 3.72 -14.16 0.15
N LYS A 151 3.49 -14.82 -1.01
CA LYS A 151 4.39 -15.86 -1.50
C LYS A 151 5.82 -15.32 -1.62
N GLU A 152 6.03 -14.23 -2.34
CA GLU A 152 7.37 -13.66 -2.53
C GLU A 152 8.02 -13.27 -1.20
N ALA A 153 7.27 -12.65 -0.28
CA ALA A 153 7.78 -12.25 1.02
C ALA A 153 8.24 -13.45 1.84
N PHE A 154 7.37 -14.46 2.02
CA PHE A 154 7.68 -15.61 2.84
C PHE A 154 8.72 -16.54 2.20
N GLU A 155 8.70 -16.73 0.88
CA GLU A 155 9.71 -17.49 0.15
C GLU A 155 11.09 -16.84 0.26
N THR A 156 11.18 -15.51 0.21
CA THR A 156 12.43 -14.76 0.40
C THR A 156 13.03 -15.02 1.79
N ILE A 157 12.18 -15.07 2.82
CA ILE A 157 12.61 -15.20 4.22
C ILE A 157 12.91 -16.66 4.58
N LEU A 158 12.07 -17.57 4.14
CA LEU A 158 12.17 -18.99 4.49
C LEU A 158 13.11 -19.80 3.58
N GLY A 159 13.42 -19.28 2.38
CA GLY A 159 14.16 -20.01 1.36
C GLY A 159 13.42 -21.25 0.85
N LYS A 160 12.11 -21.33 1.03
CA LYS A 160 11.25 -22.48 0.69
C LYS A 160 9.97 -21.96 0.02
N ALA A 161 9.41 -22.78 -0.87
CA ALA A 161 8.14 -22.50 -1.48
C ALA A 161 7.01 -22.48 -0.42
N VAL A 162 6.03 -21.61 -0.63
CA VAL A 162 4.85 -21.54 0.24
C VAL A 162 3.56 -21.53 -0.58
N ASP A 163 2.50 -22.10 -0.04
CA ASP A 163 1.14 -21.88 -0.52
C ASP A 163 0.44 -20.85 0.36
N VAL A 164 -0.28 -19.91 -0.27
CA VAL A 164 -0.95 -18.80 0.42
C VAL A 164 -2.42 -18.80 0.08
N LYS A 165 -3.26 -18.70 1.12
CA LYS A 165 -4.72 -18.56 0.99
C LYS A 165 -5.19 -17.30 1.70
N ILE A 166 -6.14 -16.60 1.10
CA ILE A 166 -6.85 -15.47 1.70
C ILE A 166 -8.03 -16.05 2.48
N GLU A 167 -8.06 -15.88 3.79
CA GLU A 167 -9.22 -16.25 4.63
C GLU A 167 -10.26 -15.14 4.65
N GLU A 168 -9.81 -13.90 4.81
CA GLU A 168 -10.66 -12.72 4.87
C GLU A 168 -10.02 -11.56 4.10
N SER A 169 -10.82 -10.68 3.52
CA SER A 169 -10.35 -9.51 2.80
C SER A 169 -11.34 -8.36 2.90
N ILE A 170 -10.83 -7.18 3.16
CA ILE A 170 -11.60 -5.93 3.21
C ILE A 170 -12.33 -5.68 1.89
N LEU A 171 -11.66 -5.90 0.75
CA LEU A 171 -12.27 -5.72 -0.57
C LEU A 171 -13.43 -6.71 -0.82
N ARG A 172 -13.40 -7.88 -0.19
CA ARG A 172 -14.46 -8.90 -0.26
C ARG A 172 -15.58 -8.68 0.75
N GLY A 173 -15.50 -7.62 1.56
CA GLY A 173 -16.51 -7.26 2.56
C GLY A 173 -16.14 -7.64 4.00
N GLY A 174 -14.94 -8.15 4.24
CA GLY A 174 -14.45 -8.44 5.59
C GLY A 174 -14.02 -7.17 6.34
N GLU A 175 -13.76 -7.33 7.63
CA GLU A 175 -13.29 -6.25 8.50
C GLU A 175 -11.77 -6.06 8.46
N ARG A 176 -11.05 -7.07 7.96
CA ARG A 176 -9.60 -7.13 7.88
C ARG A 176 -9.12 -7.95 6.68
N CYS A 177 -7.83 -7.95 6.43
CA CYS A 177 -7.22 -8.95 5.56
C CYS A 177 -6.53 -10.01 6.42
N SER A 178 -6.81 -11.29 6.18
CA SER A 178 -6.13 -12.41 6.84
C SER A 178 -5.71 -13.47 5.86
N PHE A 179 -4.59 -14.11 6.16
CA PHE A 179 -3.91 -15.05 5.27
C PHE A 179 -3.47 -16.29 6.03
N VAL A 180 -3.53 -17.42 5.34
CA VAL A 180 -2.90 -18.68 5.75
C VAL A 180 -1.76 -18.97 4.80
N ILE A 181 -0.59 -19.21 5.35
CA ILE A 181 0.64 -19.53 4.63
C ILE A 181 1.10 -20.93 5.07
N ASN A 182 1.14 -21.87 4.13
CA ASN A 182 1.62 -23.23 4.36
C ASN A 182 3.01 -23.36 3.76
N VAL A 183 3.99 -23.72 4.59
CA VAL A 183 5.39 -23.94 4.15
C VAL A 183 5.52 -25.36 3.61
N MET A 184 5.95 -25.48 2.37
CA MET A 184 6.14 -26.74 1.67
C MET A 184 7.46 -27.47 2.07
#